data_52674303413b6cc553c7b7e838e0238a
#
_entry.id   52674303413b6cc553c7b7e838e0238a
#
_cell.length_a   1.000
_cell.length_b   1.000
_cell.length_c   1.000
_cell.angle_alpha   90.00
_cell.angle_beta   90.00
_cell.angle_gamma   90.00
#
_symmetry.space_group_name_H-M   'P 1'
#
loop_
_entity.id
_entity.type
_entity.pdbx_description
1 polymer ?
#
loop_
_entity_poly.entity_id
_entity_poly.type
_entity_poly.pdbx_seq_one_letter_code
_entity_poly.pdbx_strand_id
1 'polypeptide(L)'
;MESIGIHCRVFNPFVPGLNLFLNNRDHRKITVIDGKVGFTGGYNLANEYFNYTHPYGQWKDTGIRLEGDAVQSLTVTFLEMWNAVSEKATNDTDFSKYIIHYDYKAQQTGFVQPYADSPMDNEQVGEEVYISMINKAENYCWFMTPYLIITDEMTHALCLAAKRGVDVRIITPGIPDKKFIYNITRSFYHGLVKHGVRVYEWTPGFCHAKMSIVDDCMATCGTINLDYRSLYHHFENGCFMADCQAGVEIKNDLIRTMGECRDVTDQYCTGRSAYLRLGQLFMRLFAGLL
;
A
#
# COMPACT_ATOMS: atom_id res chain seq x y z
N MET A 1 -8.49 27.43 0.39
CA MET A 1 -7.09 27.30 0.86
C MET A 1 -6.24 28.45 0.37
N GLU A 2 -6.27 28.83 -0.89
CA GLU A 2 -5.50 29.98 -1.42
C GLU A 2 -5.84 31.30 -0.72
N SER A 3 -7.11 31.51 -0.34
CA SER A 3 -7.54 32.73 0.40
C SER A 3 -6.86 32.91 1.77
N ILE A 4 -6.20 31.88 2.27
CA ILE A 4 -5.43 31.90 3.52
C ILE A 4 -3.92 31.69 3.29
N GLY A 5 -3.46 31.89 2.05
CA GLY A 5 -2.05 31.86 1.69
C GLY A 5 -1.46 30.46 1.42
N ILE A 6 -2.32 29.41 1.32
CA ILE A 6 -1.88 28.06 0.99
C ILE A 6 -1.88 27.88 -0.53
N HIS A 7 -0.72 27.60 -1.11
CA HIS A 7 -0.61 27.27 -2.52
C HIS A 7 -1.17 25.87 -2.81
N CYS A 8 -2.05 25.78 -3.80
CA CYS A 8 -2.71 24.54 -4.17
C CYS A 8 -2.55 24.25 -5.66
N ARG A 9 -2.38 23.00 -6.01
CA ARG A 9 -2.42 22.50 -7.39
C ARG A 9 -3.31 21.25 -7.43
N VAL A 10 -4.04 21.07 -8.53
CA VAL A 10 -4.92 19.92 -8.73
C VAL A 10 -4.33 19.04 -9.82
N PHE A 11 -4.03 17.81 -9.49
CA PHE A 11 -3.57 16.82 -10.46
C PHE A 11 -4.77 16.12 -11.09
N ASN A 12 -4.75 16.01 -12.44
CA ASN A 12 -5.71 15.26 -13.25
C ASN A 12 -7.17 15.45 -12.79
N PRO A 13 -7.72 16.69 -12.88
CA PRO A 13 -9.10 16.96 -12.45
C PRO A 13 -10.08 16.10 -13.25
N PHE A 14 -11.18 15.69 -12.60
CA PHE A 14 -12.20 14.90 -13.25
C PHE A 14 -12.90 15.74 -14.33
N VAL A 15 -12.72 15.33 -15.59
CA VAL A 15 -13.47 15.87 -16.75
C VAL A 15 -14.35 14.75 -17.29
N PRO A 16 -15.69 14.92 -17.34
CA PRO A 16 -16.56 13.91 -17.90
C PRO A 16 -16.21 13.62 -19.37
N GLY A 17 -16.00 12.35 -19.71
CA GLY A 17 -15.67 11.90 -21.08
C GLY A 17 -14.88 10.59 -21.07
N LEU A 18 -14.66 10.01 -22.25
CA LEU A 18 -13.80 8.84 -22.41
C LEU A 18 -12.33 9.28 -22.39
N ASN A 19 -11.73 9.34 -21.22
CA ASN A 19 -10.32 9.63 -21.05
C ASN A 19 -9.66 8.46 -20.34
N LEU A 20 -8.80 7.72 -21.02
CA LEU A 20 -8.05 6.58 -20.45
C LEU A 20 -7.14 7.01 -19.28
N PHE A 21 -6.64 8.25 -19.31
CA PHE A 21 -5.83 8.82 -18.23
C PHE A 21 -6.63 9.18 -16.96
N LEU A 22 -7.96 9.05 -16.96
CA LEU A 22 -8.77 9.25 -15.76
C LEU A 22 -8.45 8.27 -14.63
N ASN A 23 -7.87 7.12 -14.95
CA ASN A 23 -7.46 6.13 -13.97
C ASN A 23 -6.13 6.50 -13.27
N ASN A 24 -5.29 7.33 -13.89
CA ASN A 24 -4.02 7.75 -13.30
C ASN A 24 -4.28 8.81 -12.24
N ARG A 25 -4.25 8.41 -10.98
CA ARG A 25 -4.48 9.30 -9.83
C ARG A 25 -3.22 9.39 -8.98
N ASP A 26 -2.99 10.56 -8.39
CA ASP A 26 -1.99 10.69 -7.34
C ASP A 26 -2.59 10.16 -6.03
N HIS A 27 -2.18 8.96 -5.65
CA HIS A 27 -2.63 8.29 -4.43
C HIS A 27 -1.62 8.42 -3.29
N ARG A 28 -0.54 9.14 -3.49
CA ARG A 28 0.50 9.38 -2.49
C ARG A 28 -0.03 10.26 -1.35
N LYS A 29 0.44 10.00 -0.15
CA LYS A 29 0.18 10.79 1.05
C LYS A 29 1.54 11.19 1.61
N ILE A 30 2.02 12.35 1.19
CA ILE A 30 3.34 12.88 1.57
C ILE A 30 3.14 14.19 2.33
N THR A 31 3.69 14.26 3.52
CA THR A 31 3.80 15.52 4.27
C THR A 31 5.26 15.71 4.63
N VAL A 32 5.83 16.83 4.21
CA VAL A 32 7.20 17.23 4.56
C VAL A 32 7.15 18.54 5.32
N ILE A 33 7.85 18.59 6.45
CA ILE A 33 7.95 19.77 7.30
C ILE A 33 9.40 20.24 7.29
N ASP A 34 9.61 21.43 6.73
CA ASP A 34 10.91 22.12 6.65
C ASP A 34 12.06 21.28 6.07
N GLY A 35 11.76 20.28 5.24
CA GLY A 35 12.75 19.34 4.69
C GLY A 35 13.42 18.44 5.71
N LYS A 36 12.94 18.42 6.97
CA LYS A 36 13.57 17.73 8.10
C LYS A 36 12.78 16.54 8.60
N VAL A 37 11.45 16.64 8.55
CA VAL A 37 10.54 15.58 9.00
C VAL A 37 9.58 15.26 7.87
N GLY A 38 9.44 13.98 7.56
CA GLY A 38 8.52 13.48 6.56
C GLY A 38 7.53 12.48 7.13
N PHE A 39 6.32 12.46 6.58
CA PHE A 39 5.30 11.46 6.89
C PHE A 39 4.74 10.89 5.60
N THR A 40 4.52 9.58 5.59
CA THR A 40 3.76 8.88 4.56
C THR A 40 3.02 7.69 5.15
N GLY A 41 2.03 7.16 4.43
CA GLY A 41 1.24 6.03 4.88
C GLY A 41 -0.08 5.91 4.13
N GLY A 42 -0.96 5.02 4.59
CA GLY A 42 -2.23 4.74 3.92
C GLY A 42 -3.32 5.78 4.15
N TYR A 43 -3.21 6.62 5.18
CA TYR A 43 -4.28 7.49 5.67
C TYR A 43 -4.60 8.67 4.75
N ASN A 44 -5.89 8.98 4.62
CA ASN A 44 -6.39 10.24 4.05
C ASN A 44 -6.87 11.17 5.17
N LEU A 45 -7.03 12.46 4.85
CA LEU A 45 -7.56 13.45 5.80
C LEU A 45 -9.09 13.48 5.74
N ALA A 46 -9.74 12.47 6.34
CA ALA A 46 -11.18 12.38 6.45
C ALA A 46 -11.57 11.77 7.81
N ASN A 47 -12.81 12.01 8.25
CA ASN A 47 -13.26 11.70 9.62
C ASN A 47 -13.19 10.21 9.96
N GLU A 48 -13.49 9.33 9.01
CA GLU A 48 -13.43 7.88 9.18
C GLU A 48 -12.00 7.38 9.44
N TYR A 49 -10.99 7.98 8.81
CA TYR A 49 -9.58 7.58 9.00
C TYR A 49 -9.06 7.86 10.41
N PHE A 50 -9.66 8.80 11.09
CA PHE A 50 -9.33 9.17 12.48
C PHE A 50 -10.35 8.64 13.49
N ASN A 51 -11.26 7.76 13.06
CA ASN A 51 -12.31 7.18 13.89
C ASN A 51 -13.21 8.24 14.56
N TYR A 52 -13.43 9.40 13.93
CA TYR A 52 -14.49 10.34 14.34
C TYR A 52 -15.87 9.87 13.87
N THR A 53 -15.91 9.12 12.77
CA THR A 53 -17.10 8.44 12.25
C THR A 53 -16.77 6.99 11.95
N HIS A 54 -17.75 6.07 12.02
CA HIS A 54 -17.54 4.64 11.90
C HIS A 54 -18.45 3.99 10.84
N PRO A 55 -18.43 4.45 9.56
CA PRO A 55 -19.33 3.91 8.54
C PRO A 55 -19.04 2.44 8.22
N TYR A 56 -17.82 1.97 8.50
CA TYR A 56 -17.33 0.60 8.23
C TYR A 56 -16.74 -0.05 9.49
N GLY A 57 -17.30 0.26 10.67
CA GLY A 57 -16.72 -0.14 11.94
C GLY A 57 -15.49 0.69 12.29
N GLN A 58 -14.54 0.10 13.01
CA GLN A 58 -13.27 0.75 13.29
C GLN A 58 -12.45 0.87 12.00
N TRP A 59 -11.74 1.99 11.87
CA TRP A 59 -10.78 2.19 10.79
C TRP A 59 -9.36 1.99 11.31
N LYS A 60 -8.60 1.10 10.65
CA LYS A 60 -7.19 0.86 10.97
C LYS A 60 -6.32 1.29 9.80
N ASP A 61 -5.42 2.20 10.07
CA ASP A 61 -4.42 2.63 9.09
C ASP A 61 -3.02 2.65 9.70
N THR A 62 -2.00 2.88 8.88
CA THR A 62 -0.60 2.94 9.28
C THR A 62 0.11 4.06 8.54
N GLY A 63 1.01 4.73 9.22
CA GLY A 63 1.94 5.69 8.66
C GLY A 63 3.31 5.58 9.30
N ILE A 64 4.29 6.14 8.61
CA ILE A 64 5.67 6.22 9.10
C ILE A 64 6.10 7.69 9.18
N ARG A 65 6.82 8.01 10.23
CA ARG A 65 7.53 9.27 10.41
C ARG A 65 9.00 9.06 10.11
N LEU A 66 9.56 9.90 9.27
CA LEU A 66 10.97 9.87 8.85
C LEU A 66 11.68 11.13 9.27
N GLU A 67 12.96 11.01 9.57
CA GLU A 67 13.90 12.10 9.81
C GLU A 67 15.21 11.82 9.07
N GLY A 68 15.97 12.87 8.78
CA GLY A 68 17.25 12.76 8.09
C GLY A 68 17.12 12.65 6.58
N ASP A 69 18.09 12.00 5.95
CA ASP A 69 18.24 12.00 4.47
C ASP A 69 17.07 11.36 3.73
N ALA A 70 16.36 10.42 4.34
CA ALA A 70 15.17 9.81 3.75
C ALA A 70 14.06 10.82 3.44
N VAL A 71 13.99 11.94 4.17
CA VAL A 71 13.00 13.02 3.93
C VAL A 71 13.24 13.71 2.59
N GLN A 72 14.48 13.74 2.10
CA GLN A 72 14.82 14.35 0.82
C GLN A 72 14.14 13.61 -0.34
N SER A 73 14.07 12.27 -0.30
CA SER A 73 13.35 11.47 -1.31
C SER A 73 11.86 11.83 -1.36
N LEU A 74 11.21 11.97 -0.20
CA LEU A 74 9.81 12.41 -0.14
C LEU A 74 9.64 13.84 -0.67
N THR A 75 10.59 14.71 -0.37
CA THR A 75 10.59 16.11 -0.84
C THR A 75 10.67 16.17 -2.36
N VAL A 76 11.61 15.44 -2.97
CA VAL A 76 11.77 15.35 -4.42
C VAL A 76 10.52 14.79 -5.07
N THR A 77 10.01 13.67 -4.57
CA THR A 77 8.78 13.03 -5.07
C THR A 77 7.58 13.99 -5.07
N PHE A 78 7.44 14.81 -4.03
CA PHE A 78 6.41 15.86 -4.00
C PHE A 78 6.66 16.96 -5.04
N LEU A 79 7.89 17.45 -5.13
CA LEU A 79 8.26 18.58 -6.01
C LEU A 79 8.15 18.21 -7.50
N GLU A 80 8.47 16.98 -7.86
CA GLU A 80 8.29 16.47 -9.23
C GLU A 80 6.82 16.57 -9.66
N MET A 81 5.90 16.07 -8.83
CA MET A 81 4.48 16.17 -9.13
C MET A 81 3.99 17.63 -9.06
N TRP A 82 4.47 18.42 -8.11
CA TRP A 82 4.14 19.82 -8.01
C TRP A 82 4.50 20.58 -9.29
N ASN A 83 5.66 20.28 -9.88
CA ASN A 83 6.08 20.89 -11.14
C ASN A 83 5.32 20.33 -12.35
N ALA A 84 5.06 19.02 -12.39
CA ALA A 84 4.31 18.39 -13.47
C ALA A 84 2.90 18.97 -13.65
N VAL A 85 2.29 19.46 -12.56
CA VAL A 85 0.94 20.07 -12.58
C VAL A 85 0.96 21.57 -12.87
N SER A 86 2.12 22.17 -13.09
CA SER A 86 2.22 23.61 -13.33
C SER A 86 1.78 23.99 -14.75
N GLU A 87 0.77 24.85 -14.86
CA GLU A 87 0.34 25.42 -16.15
C GLU A 87 1.32 26.48 -16.71
N LYS A 88 2.24 26.96 -15.90
CA LYS A 88 3.19 28.02 -16.28
C LYS A 88 4.56 27.43 -16.58
N ALA A 89 5.18 27.90 -17.68
CA ALA A 89 6.54 27.55 -18.09
C ALA A 89 7.66 27.90 -17.08
N THR A 90 7.31 28.45 -15.92
CA THR A 90 8.22 28.77 -14.81
C THR A 90 8.28 27.60 -13.82
N ASN A 91 8.55 26.39 -14.32
CA ASN A 91 8.84 25.28 -13.43
C ASN A 91 10.17 25.56 -12.74
N ASP A 92 10.11 25.67 -11.43
CA ASP A 92 11.30 25.74 -10.62
C ASP A 92 11.90 24.34 -10.54
N THR A 93 12.87 24.06 -11.37
CA THR A 93 13.59 22.78 -11.42
C THR A 93 14.76 22.74 -10.44
N ASP A 94 15.08 23.86 -9.80
CA ASP A 94 16.08 23.88 -8.74
C ASP A 94 15.48 23.43 -7.41
N PHE A 95 15.58 22.12 -7.15
CA PHE A 95 15.13 21.54 -5.90
C PHE A 95 16.11 21.75 -4.75
N SER A 96 17.33 22.25 -5.02
CA SER A 96 18.39 22.38 -4.02
C SER A 96 17.97 23.21 -2.81
N LYS A 97 17.14 24.24 -3.03
CA LYS A 97 16.63 25.11 -1.97
C LYS A 97 15.68 24.43 -0.99
N TYR A 98 15.11 23.27 -1.37
CA TYR A 98 14.23 22.47 -0.51
C TYR A 98 14.95 21.24 0.09
N ILE A 99 16.16 20.94 -0.40
CA ILE A 99 17.00 19.88 0.12
C ILE A 99 17.82 20.45 1.26
N ILE A 100 17.40 20.14 2.47
CA ILE A 100 18.02 20.70 3.68
C ILE A 100 19.01 19.70 4.25
N HIS A 101 20.27 20.06 4.22
CA HIS A 101 21.31 19.31 4.94
C HIS A 101 21.46 19.87 6.36
N TYR A 102 21.31 18.99 7.35
CA TYR A 102 21.49 19.35 8.74
C TYR A 102 22.09 18.17 9.50
N ASP A 103 22.82 18.49 10.54
CA ASP A 103 23.35 17.46 11.41
C ASP A 103 22.21 16.83 12.21
N TYR A 104 21.98 15.54 12.01
CA TYR A 104 21.07 14.76 12.82
C TYR A 104 21.76 13.50 13.33
N LYS A 105 21.31 13.02 14.48
CA LYS A 105 21.76 11.74 15.02
C LYS A 105 20.68 10.70 14.81
N ALA A 106 21.00 9.67 14.04
CA ALA A 106 20.09 8.55 13.83
C ALA A 106 19.68 7.93 15.18
N GLN A 107 18.38 7.77 15.38
CA GLN A 107 17.81 7.17 16.59
C GLN A 107 17.75 5.64 16.49
N GLN A 108 17.83 5.10 15.28
CA GLN A 108 17.70 3.69 14.96
C GLN A 108 18.85 3.23 14.08
N THR A 109 19.10 1.93 14.09
CA THR A 109 19.98 1.25 13.14
C THR A 109 19.21 0.83 11.88
N GLY A 110 19.92 0.31 10.88
CA GLY A 110 19.32 -0.18 9.63
C GLY A 110 19.19 0.89 8.56
N PHE A 111 18.44 0.58 7.53
CA PHE A 111 18.28 1.42 6.34
C PHE A 111 16.81 1.68 6.07
N VAL A 112 16.53 2.90 5.62
CA VAL A 112 15.19 3.33 5.23
C VAL A 112 15.29 3.99 3.86
N GLN A 113 14.52 3.48 2.90
CA GLN A 113 14.48 4.00 1.54
C GLN A 113 13.04 4.27 1.12
N PRO A 114 12.61 5.54 1.12
CA PRO A 114 11.39 5.92 0.43
C PRO A 114 11.58 5.73 -1.08
N TYR A 115 10.53 5.26 -1.75
CA TYR A 115 10.48 5.10 -3.20
C TYR A 115 9.12 5.55 -3.71
N ALA A 116 9.08 5.97 -4.97
CA ALA A 116 7.86 6.30 -5.68
C ALA A 116 7.61 5.26 -6.78
N ASP A 117 6.34 5.11 -7.14
CA ASP A 117 5.89 4.30 -8.25
C ASP A 117 5.06 5.19 -9.20
N SER A 118 5.24 5.00 -10.50
CA SER A 118 4.64 5.84 -11.53
C SER A 118 4.03 4.98 -12.64
N PRO A 119 2.79 5.24 -13.06
CA PRO A 119 2.21 4.53 -14.20
C PRO A 119 2.76 5.00 -15.56
N MET A 120 3.76 5.90 -15.58
CA MET A 120 4.21 6.60 -16.79
C MET A 120 5.59 6.13 -17.30
N ASP A 121 6.30 5.28 -16.55
CA ASP A 121 7.68 4.89 -16.87
C ASP A 121 7.85 3.41 -17.25
N ASN A 122 6.78 2.63 -17.28
CA ASN A 122 6.75 1.18 -17.53
C ASN A 122 7.54 0.33 -16.51
N GLU A 123 7.81 0.88 -15.34
CA GLU A 123 8.41 0.17 -14.20
C GLU A 123 7.35 -0.01 -13.12
N GLN A 124 7.16 -1.22 -12.61
CA GLN A 124 6.20 -1.52 -11.53
C GLN A 124 6.96 -1.68 -10.22
N VAL A 125 7.59 -0.58 -9.78
CA VAL A 125 8.49 -0.59 -8.60
C VAL A 125 7.81 -1.15 -7.36
N GLY A 126 6.54 -0.82 -7.13
CA GLY A 126 5.77 -1.31 -5.99
C GLY A 126 5.61 -2.82 -5.99
N GLU A 127 5.24 -3.40 -7.12
CA GLU A 127 5.10 -4.85 -7.26
C GLU A 127 6.43 -5.57 -7.16
N GLU A 128 7.46 -5.04 -7.81
CA GLU A 128 8.81 -5.61 -7.80
C GLU A 128 9.43 -5.64 -6.41
N VAL A 129 9.21 -4.61 -5.60
CA VAL A 129 9.62 -4.58 -4.19
C VAL A 129 8.93 -5.71 -3.42
N TYR A 130 7.61 -5.87 -3.56
CA TYR A 130 6.88 -6.93 -2.87
C TYR A 130 7.34 -8.33 -3.34
N ILE A 131 7.46 -8.56 -4.63
CA ILE A 131 7.93 -9.85 -5.17
C ILE A 131 9.35 -10.16 -4.71
N SER A 132 10.23 -9.16 -4.70
CA SER A 132 11.61 -9.32 -4.21
C SER A 132 11.66 -9.72 -2.74
N MET A 133 10.83 -9.09 -1.88
CA MET A 133 10.72 -9.44 -0.48
C MET A 133 10.17 -10.87 -0.29
N ILE A 134 9.10 -11.24 -1.00
CA ILE A 134 8.51 -12.59 -0.94
C ILE A 134 9.53 -13.66 -1.37
N ASN A 135 10.31 -13.39 -2.42
CA ASN A 135 11.31 -14.32 -2.91
C ASN A 135 12.49 -14.51 -1.94
N LYS A 136 12.83 -13.48 -1.17
CA LYS A 136 13.87 -13.52 -0.13
C LYS A 136 13.40 -14.12 1.20
N ALA A 137 12.08 -14.28 1.40
CA ALA A 137 11.53 -14.82 2.63
C ALA A 137 11.98 -16.26 2.87
N GLU A 138 12.50 -16.54 4.06
CA GLU A 138 12.95 -17.86 4.52
C GLU A 138 12.02 -18.45 5.57
N ASN A 139 11.52 -17.62 6.51
CA ASN A 139 10.70 -18.07 7.63
C ASN A 139 9.25 -17.61 7.49
N TYR A 140 9.04 -16.31 7.26
CA TYR A 140 7.70 -15.76 7.13
C TYR A 140 7.65 -14.49 6.28
N CYS A 141 6.50 -14.24 5.65
CA CYS A 141 6.16 -12.96 5.07
C CYS A 141 4.68 -12.64 5.29
N TRP A 142 4.38 -11.50 5.90
CA TRP A 142 3.03 -11.08 6.30
C TRP A 142 2.69 -9.74 5.68
N PHE A 143 1.46 -9.63 5.22
CA PHE A 143 0.93 -8.44 4.55
C PHE A 143 -0.37 -8.00 5.18
N MET A 144 -0.60 -6.69 5.21
CA MET A 144 -1.92 -6.10 5.41
C MET A 144 -2.25 -5.20 4.23
N THR A 145 -3.45 -5.36 3.67
CA THR A 145 -3.93 -4.58 2.54
C THR A 145 -5.46 -4.48 2.56
N PRO A 146 -6.03 -3.32 2.19
CA PRO A 146 -7.50 -3.18 2.10
C PRO A 146 -8.10 -3.99 0.95
N TYR A 147 -7.33 -4.20 -0.13
CA TYR A 147 -7.77 -4.90 -1.32
C TYR A 147 -6.71 -5.92 -1.74
N LEU A 148 -7.17 -7.08 -2.19
CA LEU A 148 -6.32 -8.18 -2.66
C LEU A 148 -6.79 -8.59 -4.05
N ILE A 149 -6.29 -7.87 -5.07
CA ILE A 149 -6.63 -8.05 -6.48
C ILE A 149 -5.30 -8.05 -7.25
N ILE A 150 -4.52 -9.09 -7.02
CA ILE A 150 -3.12 -9.19 -7.43
C ILE A 150 -2.94 -9.83 -8.80
N THR A 151 -1.77 -9.60 -9.38
CA THR A 151 -1.32 -10.21 -10.62
C THR A 151 -1.09 -11.72 -10.49
N ASP A 152 -0.92 -12.38 -11.62
CA ASP A 152 -0.53 -13.79 -11.62
C ASP A 152 0.90 -13.96 -11.11
N GLU A 153 1.81 -13.02 -11.39
CA GLU A 153 3.18 -12.96 -10.89
C GLU A 153 3.22 -12.90 -9.37
N MET A 154 2.48 -11.98 -8.77
CA MET A 154 2.37 -11.85 -7.31
C MET A 154 1.73 -13.09 -6.69
N THR A 155 0.66 -13.60 -7.31
CA THR A 155 0.00 -14.85 -6.89
C THR A 155 0.99 -16.01 -6.89
N HIS A 156 1.80 -16.12 -7.97
CA HIS A 156 2.81 -17.17 -8.10
C HIS A 156 3.90 -17.06 -7.03
N ALA A 157 4.41 -15.86 -6.79
CA ALA A 157 5.43 -15.61 -5.76
C ALA A 157 4.95 -16.00 -4.36
N LEU A 158 3.75 -15.56 -3.96
CA LEU A 158 3.14 -15.91 -2.66
C LEU A 158 2.92 -17.42 -2.50
N CYS A 159 2.37 -18.08 -3.54
CA CYS A 159 2.17 -19.53 -3.54
C CYS A 159 3.49 -20.31 -3.49
N LEU A 160 4.51 -19.83 -4.19
CA LEU A 160 5.83 -20.47 -4.20
C LEU A 160 6.50 -20.33 -2.83
N ALA A 161 6.44 -19.16 -2.21
CA ALA A 161 6.95 -18.95 -0.85
C ALA A 161 6.29 -19.91 0.15
N ALA A 162 4.94 -20.01 0.14
CA ALA A 162 4.22 -20.96 0.99
C ALA A 162 4.63 -22.43 0.74
N LYS A 163 4.82 -22.83 -0.52
CA LYS A 163 5.30 -24.17 -0.87
C LYS A 163 6.74 -24.45 -0.44
N ARG A 164 7.58 -23.42 -0.31
CA ARG A 164 8.93 -23.54 0.29
C ARG A 164 8.88 -23.71 1.80
N GLY A 165 7.71 -23.59 2.44
CA GLY A 165 7.55 -23.69 3.90
C GLY A 165 7.55 -22.34 4.60
N VAL A 166 7.56 -21.22 3.87
CA VAL A 166 7.45 -19.88 4.43
C VAL A 166 6.02 -19.67 4.99
N ASP A 167 5.88 -19.14 6.19
CA ASP A 167 4.59 -18.77 6.78
C ASP A 167 4.08 -17.47 6.13
N VAL A 168 3.26 -17.64 5.09
CA VAL A 168 2.68 -16.52 4.33
C VAL A 168 1.30 -16.17 4.89
N ARG A 169 1.13 -14.92 5.37
CA ARG A 169 -0.14 -14.44 5.92
C ARG A 169 -0.58 -13.14 5.27
N ILE A 170 -1.88 -13.03 4.99
CA ILE A 170 -2.50 -11.82 4.44
C ILE A 170 -3.68 -11.42 5.30
N ILE A 171 -3.70 -10.16 5.74
CA ILE A 171 -4.79 -9.55 6.50
C ILE A 171 -5.56 -8.62 5.58
N THR A 172 -6.87 -8.77 5.53
CA THR A 172 -7.79 -7.95 4.76
C THR A 172 -8.94 -7.47 5.64
N PRO A 173 -9.77 -6.49 5.21
CA PRO A 173 -10.91 -6.02 5.99
C PRO A 173 -11.95 -7.11 6.23
N GLY A 174 -12.52 -7.12 7.43
CA GLY A 174 -13.70 -7.94 7.75
C GLY A 174 -15.02 -7.25 7.40
N ILE A 175 -15.06 -5.91 7.46
CA ILE A 175 -16.20 -5.08 7.04
C ILE A 175 -15.77 -4.27 5.81
N PRO A 176 -16.44 -4.40 4.67
CA PRO A 176 -16.04 -3.73 3.44
C PRO A 176 -16.51 -2.26 3.37
N ASP A 177 -15.70 -1.41 2.74
CA ASP A 177 -16.12 -0.08 2.26
C ASP A 177 -16.95 -0.19 0.97
N LYS A 178 -16.57 -1.11 0.07
CA LYS A 178 -17.21 -1.37 -1.22
C LYS A 178 -17.48 -2.87 -1.39
N LYS A 179 -18.74 -3.25 -1.31
CA LYS A 179 -19.17 -4.67 -1.38
C LYS A 179 -18.70 -5.39 -2.64
N PHE A 180 -18.66 -4.70 -3.78
CA PHE A 180 -18.21 -5.27 -5.05
C PHE A 180 -16.73 -5.63 -5.00
N ILE A 181 -15.87 -4.68 -4.62
CA ILE A 181 -14.42 -4.89 -4.49
C ILE A 181 -14.08 -5.96 -3.45
N TYR A 182 -14.84 -6.00 -2.35
CA TYR A 182 -14.70 -7.03 -1.33
C TYR A 182 -14.96 -8.45 -1.86
N ASN A 183 -15.97 -8.60 -2.72
CA ASN A 183 -16.26 -9.90 -3.35
C ASN A 183 -15.15 -10.31 -4.32
N ILE A 184 -14.56 -9.35 -5.04
CA ILE A 184 -13.42 -9.61 -5.92
C ILE A 184 -12.20 -10.01 -5.07
N THR A 185 -11.85 -9.27 -4.03
CA THR A 185 -10.79 -9.61 -3.07
C THR A 185 -10.94 -11.06 -2.60
N ARG A 186 -12.11 -11.45 -2.14
CA ARG A 186 -12.40 -12.82 -1.69
C ARG A 186 -12.30 -13.88 -2.79
N SER A 187 -12.38 -13.48 -4.05
CA SER A 187 -12.22 -14.41 -5.18
C SER A 187 -10.78 -14.94 -5.30
N PHE A 188 -9.81 -14.18 -4.79
CA PHE A 188 -8.39 -14.57 -4.80
C PHE A 188 -8.03 -15.54 -3.67
N TYR A 189 -8.78 -15.57 -2.57
CA TYR A 189 -8.45 -16.36 -1.39
C TYR A 189 -8.27 -17.84 -1.70
N HIS A 190 -9.21 -18.46 -2.44
CA HIS A 190 -9.14 -19.89 -2.73
C HIS A 190 -7.85 -20.29 -3.45
N GLY A 191 -7.41 -19.48 -4.43
CA GLY A 191 -6.18 -19.73 -5.18
C GLY A 191 -4.94 -19.71 -4.28
N LEU A 192 -4.89 -18.77 -3.34
CA LEU A 192 -3.78 -18.60 -2.40
C LEU A 192 -3.80 -19.68 -1.31
N VAL A 193 -4.94 -19.88 -0.66
CA VAL A 193 -5.12 -20.83 0.46
C VAL A 193 -4.83 -22.26 0.03
N LYS A 194 -5.25 -22.66 -1.18
CA LYS A 194 -4.94 -23.98 -1.76
C LYS A 194 -3.45 -24.30 -1.79
N HIS A 195 -2.60 -23.27 -1.81
CA HIS A 195 -1.15 -23.41 -1.88
C HIS A 195 -0.45 -23.14 -0.55
N GLY A 196 -1.21 -22.97 0.54
CA GLY A 196 -0.67 -22.84 1.89
C GLY A 196 -0.61 -21.40 2.44
N VAL A 197 -1.04 -20.40 1.68
CA VAL A 197 -1.16 -19.02 2.18
C VAL A 197 -2.32 -18.93 3.17
N ARG A 198 -2.12 -18.27 4.30
CA ARG A 198 -3.15 -18.04 5.32
C ARG A 198 -3.80 -16.69 5.16
N VAL A 199 -5.13 -16.64 5.26
CA VAL A 199 -5.89 -15.39 5.08
C VAL A 199 -6.72 -15.09 6.31
N TYR A 200 -6.61 -13.84 6.76
CA TYR A 200 -7.26 -13.29 7.94
C TYR A 200 -8.15 -12.12 7.56
N GLU A 201 -9.37 -12.07 8.11
CA GLU A 201 -10.26 -10.93 7.98
C GLU A 201 -10.36 -10.19 9.32
N TRP A 202 -9.94 -8.93 9.35
CA TRP A 202 -9.99 -8.11 10.56
C TRP A 202 -11.42 -7.71 10.91
N THR A 203 -11.94 -8.27 11.99
CA THR A 203 -13.37 -8.23 12.32
C THR A 203 -13.87 -6.91 12.91
N PRO A 204 -13.06 -6.06 13.61
CA PRO A 204 -13.56 -4.81 14.15
C PRO A 204 -13.99 -3.78 13.09
N GLY A 205 -13.52 -3.90 11.85
CA GLY A 205 -13.87 -2.92 10.83
C GLY A 205 -13.10 -3.04 9.52
N PHE A 206 -12.72 -1.88 8.98
CA PHE A 206 -11.99 -1.75 7.73
C PHE A 206 -10.51 -1.48 7.99
N CYS A 207 -9.63 -2.44 7.70
CA CYS A 207 -8.19 -2.21 7.74
C CYS A 207 -7.73 -1.64 6.40
N HIS A 208 -7.24 -0.40 6.42
CA HIS A 208 -6.78 0.34 5.25
C HIS A 208 -5.25 0.48 5.20
N ALA A 209 -4.54 -0.02 6.19
CA ALA A 209 -3.08 -0.02 6.22
C ALA A 209 -2.49 -0.84 5.06
N LYS A 210 -1.37 -0.36 4.52
CA LYS A 210 -0.55 -1.05 3.52
C LYS A 210 0.83 -1.21 4.14
N MET A 211 1.05 -2.37 4.71
CA MET A 211 2.30 -2.70 5.37
C MET A 211 2.64 -4.17 5.23
N SER A 212 3.92 -4.45 5.23
CA SER A 212 4.44 -5.81 5.18
C SER A 212 5.67 -5.99 6.05
N ILE A 213 5.94 -7.23 6.42
CA ILE A 213 7.15 -7.64 7.15
C ILE A 213 7.62 -8.98 6.64
N VAL A 214 8.93 -9.15 6.51
CA VAL A 214 9.59 -10.40 6.15
C VAL A 214 10.75 -10.65 7.10
N ASP A 215 10.76 -11.80 7.76
CA ASP A 215 11.86 -12.37 8.55
C ASP A 215 12.52 -11.39 9.55
N ASP A 216 11.77 -10.49 10.16
CA ASP A 216 12.24 -9.43 11.06
C ASP A 216 13.20 -8.40 10.42
N CYS A 217 13.64 -8.61 9.19
CA CYS A 217 14.69 -7.82 8.57
C CYS A 217 14.21 -6.87 7.45
N MET A 218 13.10 -7.16 6.77
CA MET A 218 12.57 -6.31 5.71
C MET A 218 11.11 -5.94 5.98
N ALA A 219 10.78 -4.66 5.85
CA ALA A 219 9.42 -4.18 6.02
C ALA A 219 9.06 -3.10 4.99
N THR A 220 7.77 -2.91 4.73
CA THR A 220 7.27 -1.77 3.96
C THR A 220 6.10 -1.11 4.67
N CYS A 221 5.97 0.19 4.48
CA CYS A 221 4.81 0.98 4.84
C CYS A 221 4.61 2.07 3.77
N GLY A 222 3.38 2.32 3.34
CA GLY A 222 3.14 3.33 2.31
C GLY A 222 1.71 3.40 1.84
N THR A 223 1.54 3.76 0.57
CA THR A 223 0.23 3.96 -0.06
C THR A 223 -0.19 2.80 -0.93
N ILE A 224 0.72 1.87 -1.28
CA ILE A 224 0.58 0.85 -2.32
C ILE A 224 -0.26 -0.33 -1.80
N ASN A 225 -1.48 -0.47 -2.33
CA ASN A 225 -2.31 -1.65 -2.09
C ASN A 225 -1.80 -2.86 -2.88
N LEU A 226 -2.24 -4.06 -2.49
CA LEU A 226 -2.11 -5.26 -3.31
C LEU A 226 -3.28 -5.37 -4.31
N ASP A 227 -3.41 -4.35 -5.16
CA ASP A 227 -4.41 -4.32 -6.24
C ASP A 227 -3.85 -3.70 -7.53
N TYR A 228 -4.45 -4.08 -8.68
CA TYR A 228 -4.02 -3.60 -10.00
C TYR A 228 -3.98 -2.09 -10.12
N ARG A 229 -4.92 -1.39 -9.48
CA ARG A 229 -5.00 0.06 -9.56
C ARG A 229 -3.79 0.73 -8.91
N SER A 230 -3.39 0.26 -7.72
CA SER A 230 -2.17 0.74 -7.07
C SER A 230 -0.91 0.33 -7.82
N LEU A 231 -0.85 -0.90 -8.32
CA LEU A 231 0.38 -1.45 -8.92
C LEU A 231 0.63 -0.95 -10.36
N TYR A 232 -0.41 -0.47 -11.08
CA TYR A 232 -0.28 -0.17 -12.52
C TYR A 232 -0.85 1.18 -12.96
N HIS A 233 -1.72 1.82 -12.16
CA HIS A 233 -2.46 2.98 -12.63
C HIS A 233 -2.26 4.24 -11.79
N HIS A 234 -1.89 4.11 -10.54
CA HIS A 234 -1.71 5.23 -9.65
C HIS A 234 -0.25 5.66 -9.52
N PHE A 235 -0.06 6.95 -9.24
CA PHE A 235 1.18 7.40 -8.61
C PHE A 235 1.10 7.02 -7.14
N GLU A 236 2.03 6.20 -6.70
CA GLU A 236 2.10 5.67 -5.35
C GLU A 236 3.46 5.98 -4.72
N ASN A 237 3.57 5.77 -3.42
CA ASN A 237 4.86 5.75 -2.75
C ASN A 237 4.88 4.74 -1.61
N GLY A 238 6.05 4.19 -1.38
CA GLY A 238 6.33 3.30 -0.27
C GLY A 238 7.61 3.71 0.44
N CYS A 239 7.81 3.12 1.59
CA CYS A 239 9.04 3.21 2.35
C CYS A 239 9.50 1.78 2.62
N PHE A 240 10.62 1.39 2.03
CA PHE A 240 11.29 0.12 2.32
C PHE A 240 12.20 0.31 3.52
N MET A 241 12.20 -0.65 4.41
CA MET A 241 13.00 -0.64 5.64
C MET A 241 13.76 -1.96 5.77
N ALA A 242 15.04 -1.87 6.09
CA ALA A 242 15.88 -3.03 6.35
C ALA A 242 16.55 -2.91 7.71
N ASP A 243 16.43 -3.95 8.53
CA ASP A 243 17.03 -4.06 9.87
C ASP A 243 16.71 -2.88 10.82
N CYS A 244 15.51 -2.31 10.69
CA CYS A 244 15.04 -1.16 11.44
C CYS A 244 14.08 -1.56 12.57
N GLN A 245 14.10 -0.80 13.66
CA GLN A 245 13.14 -0.93 14.76
C GLN A 245 11.68 -0.75 14.28
N ALA A 246 11.45 0.12 13.28
CA ALA A 246 10.13 0.30 12.68
C ALA A 246 9.57 -0.99 12.06
N GLY A 247 10.41 -1.86 11.50
CA GLY A 247 10.01 -3.19 11.04
C GLY A 247 9.49 -4.08 12.16
N VAL A 248 10.16 -4.05 13.32
CA VAL A 248 9.72 -4.77 14.53
C VAL A 248 8.37 -4.23 15.04
N GLU A 249 8.15 -2.92 14.96
CA GLU A 249 6.88 -2.29 15.33
C GLU A 249 5.76 -2.71 14.39
N ILE A 250 6.01 -2.77 13.08
CA ILE A 250 5.08 -3.31 12.07
C ILE A 250 4.73 -4.77 12.39
N LYS A 251 5.72 -5.61 12.67
CA LYS A 251 5.48 -7.01 13.07
C LYS A 251 4.56 -7.10 14.28
N ASN A 252 4.87 -6.35 15.33
CA ASN A 252 4.07 -6.37 16.56
C ASN A 252 2.65 -5.87 16.32
N ASP A 253 2.46 -4.88 15.45
CA ASP A 253 1.13 -4.40 15.07
C ASP A 253 0.36 -5.46 14.26
N LEU A 254 1.01 -6.15 13.32
CA LEU A 254 0.40 -7.26 12.57
C LEU A 254 -0.01 -8.41 13.49
N ILE A 255 0.83 -8.77 14.48
CA ILE A 255 0.50 -9.82 15.46
C ILE A 255 -0.74 -9.43 16.28
N ARG A 256 -0.79 -8.21 16.81
CA ARG A 256 -1.95 -7.72 17.57
C ARG A 256 -3.21 -7.75 16.69
N THR A 257 -3.10 -7.29 15.46
CA THR A 257 -4.22 -7.26 14.51
C THR A 257 -4.71 -8.65 14.17
N MET A 258 -3.80 -9.62 13.97
CA MET A 258 -4.20 -11.04 13.74
C MET A 258 -4.97 -11.61 14.93
N GLY A 259 -4.68 -11.17 16.16
CA GLY A 259 -5.45 -11.55 17.36
C GLY A 259 -6.91 -11.09 17.33
N GLU A 260 -7.24 -10.07 16.54
CA GLU A 260 -8.60 -9.53 16.36
C GLU A 260 -9.26 -10.02 15.07
N CYS A 261 -8.55 -10.84 14.28
CA CYS A 261 -9.03 -11.35 13.00
C CYS A 261 -9.77 -12.66 13.14
N ARG A 262 -10.66 -12.91 12.18
CA ARG A 262 -11.14 -14.25 11.88
C ARG A 262 -10.18 -14.90 10.88
N ASP A 263 -9.60 -16.05 11.23
CA ASP A 263 -8.91 -16.91 10.27
C ASP A 263 -9.95 -17.54 9.34
N VAL A 264 -9.87 -17.24 8.07
CA VAL A 264 -10.79 -17.74 7.04
C VAL A 264 -10.14 -18.79 6.15
N THR A 265 -8.91 -19.19 6.45
CA THR A 265 -8.11 -20.13 5.64
C THR A 265 -8.87 -21.41 5.35
N ASP A 266 -9.36 -22.10 6.38
CA ASP A 266 -10.08 -23.38 6.21
C ASP A 266 -11.39 -23.22 5.44
N GLN A 267 -12.10 -22.10 5.62
CA GLN A 267 -13.32 -21.80 4.89
C GLN A 267 -13.11 -21.74 3.38
N TYR A 268 -11.92 -21.31 2.94
CA TYR A 268 -11.58 -21.17 1.53
C TYR A 268 -10.77 -22.35 0.98
N CYS A 269 -10.24 -23.23 1.85
CA CYS A 269 -9.51 -24.43 1.45
C CYS A 269 -10.46 -25.52 0.93
N THR A 270 -11.58 -25.76 1.63
CA THR A 270 -12.49 -26.88 1.36
C THR A 270 -13.85 -26.41 0.83
N GLY A 271 -14.37 -27.07 -0.19
CA GLY A 271 -15.80 -27.24 -0.40
C GLY A 271 -16.63 -26.09 -0.94
N ARG A 272 -16.07 -25.06 -1.57
CA ARG A 272 -16.91 -24.08 -2.28
C ARG A 272 -17.60 -24.72 -3.49
N SER A 273 -18.92 -24.51 -3.59
CA SER A 273 -19.69 -24.99 -4.73
C SER A 273 -19.12 -24.47 -6.07
N ALA A 274 -19.19 -25.28 -7.12
CA ALA A 274 -18.74 -24.92 -8.47
C ALA A 274 -19.39 -23.61 -8.97
N TYR A 275 -20.60 -23.32 -8.51
CA TYR A 275 -21.35 -22.10 -8.85
C TYR A 275 -20.69 -20.82 -8.32
N LEU A 276 -20.21 -20.84 -7.07
CA LEU A 276 -19.48 -19.70 -6.50
C LEU A 276 -18.12 -19.48 -7.19
N ARG A 277 -17.48 -20.56 -7.66
CA ARG A 277 -16.23 -20.47 -8.43
C ARG A 277 -16.44 -19.82 -9.82
N LEU A 278 -17.53 -20.12 -10.50
CA LEU A 278 -17.85 -19.49 -11.79
C LEU A 278 -18.12 -17.99 -11.66
N GLY A 279 -18.87 -17.57 -10.63
CA GLY A 279 -19.07 -16.14 -10.35
C GLY A 279 -17.78 -15.40 -10.04
N GLN A 280 -16.86 -16.03 -9.32
CA GLN A 280 -15.55 -15.47 -8.98
C GLN A 280 -14.62 -15.41 -10.20
N LEU A 281 -14.61 -16.43 -11.05
CA LEU A 281 -13.89 -16.41 -12.33
C LEU A 281 -14.40 -15.28 -13.23
N PHE A 282 -15.70 -15.09 -13.30
CA PHE A 282 -16.28 -13.98 -14.06
C PHE A 282 -15.86 -12.60 -13.50
N MET A 283 -15.86 -12.44 -12.19
CA MET A 283 -15.41 -11.19 -11.55
C MET A 283 -13.92 -10.91 -11.78
N ARG A 284 -13.07 -11.94 -11.88
CA ARG A 284 -11.65 -11.78 -12.19
C ARG A 284 -11.37 -11.21 -13.58
N LEU A 285 -12.27 -11.40 -14.56
CA LEU A 285 -12.14 -10.78 -15.89
C LEU A 285 -12.14 -9.24 -15.82
N PHE A 286 -12.71 -8.67 -14.76
CA PHE A 286 -12.77 -7.23 -14.54
C PHE A 286 -11.67 -6.72 -13.59
N ALA A 287 -10.82 -7.59 -13.06
CA ALA A 287 -9.78 -7.21 -12.09
C ALA A 287 -8.81 -6.17 -12.65
N GLY A 288 -8.42 -6.29 -13.93
CA GLY A 288 -7.53 -5.34 -14.59
C GLY A 288 -8.18 -3.99 -14.96
N LEU A 289 -9.50 -3.84 -14.78
CA LEU A 289 -10.24 -2.59 -15.02
C LEU A 289 -10.52 -1.83 -13.71
N LEU A 290 -10.23 -2.43 -12.58
CA LEU A 290 -10.46 -1.93 -11.22
C LEU A 290 -9.20 -1.42 -10.60
#